data_b79638db4f0fe379095e6b3e46db2225
#
_entry.id   b79638db4f0fe379095e6b3e46db2225
#
_cell.length_a   1.000
_cell.length_b   1.000
_cell.length_c   1.000
_cell.angle_alpha   90.00
_cell.angle_beta   90.00
_cell.angle_gamma   90.00
#
_symmetry.space_group_name_H-M   'P 1'
#
loop_
_entity.id
_entity.type
_entity.pdbx_description
1 polymer ?
#
loop_
_entity_poly.entity_id
_entity_poly.type
_entity_poly.pdbx_seq_one_letter_code
_entity_poly.pdbx_strand_id
1 'polypeptide(L)'
;DSIASISQCLIDNGINAKCIYGAVPLEERLQLIEDFRSGKYDVLLTNPHTLAESVSLHSVCHDAIYYEYSYNLVHLLQSKDRIHRLGLPDGQYTQYYYFQNWYDYNEKAYSLDANIYQRLSDKERIMLDAIDNQHLEAVCTPEEDLELIFGEL
;
A
#
# COMPACT_ATOMS: atom_id res chain seq x y z
N ASP A 1 8.94 15.94 4.79
CA ASP A 1 7.77 15.15 4.39
C ASP A 1 8.23 14.07 3.40
N SER A 2 8.06 12.79 3.77
CA SER A 2 8.62 11.63 3.01
C SER A 2 8.19 11.65 1.54
N ILE A 3 6.92 11.96 1.26
CA ILE A 3 6.37 11.95 -0.10
C ILE A 3 7.02 12.99 -1.01
N ALA A 4 7.32 14.18 -0.49
CA ALA A 4 7.99 15.24 -1.25
C ALA A 4 9.45 14.87 -1.53
N SER A 5 10.14 14.26 -0.56
CA SER A 5 11.53 13.82 -0.71
C SER A 5 11.67 12.69 -1.73
N ILE A 6 10.74 11.73 -1.70
CA ILE A 6 10.69 10.63 -2.69
C ILE A 6 10.42 11.20 -4.08
N SER A 7 9.45 12.11 -4.22
CA SER A 7 9.13 12.75 -5.49
C SER A 7 10.34 13.46 -6.08
N GLN A 8 11.05 14.23 -5.26
CA GLN A 8 12.25 14.95 -5.72
C GLN A 8 13.35 13.98 -6.16
N CYS A 9 13.57 12.91 -5.38
CA CYS A 9 14.55 11.88 -5.73
C CYS A 9 14.22 11.22 -7.08
N LEU A 10 12.96 10.91 -7.35
CA LEU A 10 12.54 10.32 -8.62
C LEU A 10 12.79 11.29 -9.79
N ILE A 11 12.42 12.56 -9.63
CA ILE A 11 12.62 13.60 -10.64
C ILE A 11 14.11 13.82 -10.92
N ASP A 12 14.95 13.87 -9.90
CA ASP A 12 16.39 14.03 -10.01
C ASP A 12 17.05 12.85 -10.77
N ASN A 13 16.40 11.69 -10.77
CA ASN A 13 16.81 10.50 -11.51
C ASN A 13 16.08 10.34 -12.86
N GLY A 14 15.41 11.39 -13.35
CA GLY A 14 14.78 11.42 -14.67
C GLY A 14 13.43 10.71 -14.76
N ILE A 15 12.81 10.35 -13.63
CA ILE A 15 11.50 9.72 -13.58
C ILE A 15 10.45 10.80 -13.39
N ASN A 16 9.47 10.85 -14.29
CA ASN A 16 8.40 11.84 -14.21
C ASN A 16 7.35 11.44 -13.17
N ALA A 17 7.50 11.97 -11.95
CA ALA A 17 6.67 11.64 -10.80
C ALA A 17 5.78 12.81 -10.36
N LYS A 18 4.56 12.51 -9.90
CA LYS A 18 3.63 13.46 -9.29
C LYS A 18 3.08 12.96 -7.98
N CYS A 19 2.73 13.90 -7.10
CA CYS A 19 2.19 13.62 -5.77
C CYS A 19 0.72 14.00 -5.67
N ILE A 20 -0.07 13.11 -5.04
CA ILE A 20 -1.44 13.40 -4.61
C ILE A 20 -1.53 13.13 -3.10
N TYR A 21 -1.78 14.18 -2.32
CA TYR A 21 -1.93 14.12 -0.86
C TYR A 21 -3.03 15.07 -0.38
N GLY A 22 -3.37 15.01 0.90
CA GLY A 22 -4.54 15.68 1.47
C GLY A 22 -4.65 17.19 1.19
N ALA A 23 -3.53 17.90 1.08
CA ALA A 23 -3.53 19.33 0.80
C ALA A 23 -3.77 19.70 -0.67
N VAL A 24 -3.71 18.75 -1.60
CA VAL A 24 -4.01 19.00 -3.04
C VAL A 24 -5.53 19.16 -3.21
N PRO A 25 -6.03 20.25 -3.83
CA PRO A 25 -7.45 20.44 -4.09
C PRO A 25 -8.06 19.31 -4.91
N LEU A 26 -9.35 19.01 -4.70
CA LEU A 26 -10.03 17.88 -5.37
C LEU A 26 -9.96 17.97 -6.90
N GLU A 27 -10.20 19.14 -7.45
CA GLU A 27 -10.16 19.36 -8.92
C GLU A 27 -8.76 19.06 -9.48
N GLU A 28 -7.71 19.51 -8.79
CA GLU A 28 -6.33 19.23 -9.18
C GLU A 28 -6.00 17.74 -9.06
N ARG A 29 -6.50 17.05 -8.01
CA ARG A 29 -6.33 15.59 -7.89
C ARG A 29 -6.93 14.84 -9.07
N LEU A 30 -8.16 15.20 -9.47
CA LEU A 30 -8.84 14.58 -10.61
C LEU A 30 -8.05 14.80 -11.90
N GLN A 31 -7.51 15.99 -12.11
CA GLN A 31 -6.67 16.29 -13.28
C GLN A 31 -5.37 15.48 -13.28
N LEU A 32 -4.68 15.39 -12.13
CA LEU A 32 -3.45 14.59 -11.98
C LEU A 32 -3.69 13.10 -12.26
N ILE A 33 -4.83 12.58 -11.83
CA ILE A 33 -5.23 11.20 -12.10
C ILE A 33 -5.48 10.96 -13.58
N GLU A 34 -6.18 11.87 -14.25
CA GLU A 34 -6.43 11.77 -15.68
C GLU A 34 -5.15 11.92 -16.50
N ASP A 35 -4.27 12.81 -16.08
CA ASP A 35 -2.94 12.96 -16.66
C ASP A 35 -2.07 11.70 -16.50
N PHE A 36 -2.16 11.01 -15.33
CA PHE A 36 -1.52 9.72 -15.13
C PHE A 36 -2.12 8.64 -16.03
N ARG A 37 -3.45 8.58 -16.15
CA ARG A 37 -4.13 7.65 -17.06
C ARG A 37 -3.74 7.84 -18.52
N SER A 38 -3.46 9.06 -18.91
CA SER A 38 -3.01 9.40 -20.28
C SER A 38 -1.52 9.17 -20.51
N GLY A 39 -0.77 8.69 -19.49
CA GLY A 39 0.66 8.39 -19.58
C GLY A 39 1.56 9.63 -19.52
N LYS A 40 1.09 10.75 -18.98
CA LYS A 40 1.92 11.95 -18.79
C LYS A 40 2.96 11.76 -17.67
N TYR A 41 2.71 10.85 -16.73
CA TYR A 41 3.57 10.59 -15.58
C TYR A 41 3.89 9.11 -15.50
N ASP A 42 5.12 8.79 -15.12
CA ASP A 42 5.58 7.42 -14.92
C ASP A 42 5.17 6.89 -13.56
N VAL A 43 5.15 7.77 -12.55
CA VAL A 43 4.87 7.42 -11.15
C VAL A 43 3.89 8.41 -10.52
N LEU A 44 2.90 7.86 -9.83
CA LEU A 44 1.97 8.60 -8.99
C LEU A 44 2.22 8.24 -7.53
N LEU A 45 2.71 9.22 -6.74
CA LEU A 45 2.89 9.05 -5.30
C LEU A 45 1.64 9.53 -4.56
N THR A 46 1.18 8.74 -3.61
CA THR A 46 -0.06 9.09 -2.90
C THR A 46 -0.12 8.45 -1.52
N ASN A 47 -0.90 9.06 -0.64
CA ASN A 47 -1.29 8.44 0.62
C ASN A 47 -2.52 7.53 0.39
N PRO A 48 -2.61 6.37 1.08
CA PRO A 48 -3.74 5.43 0.94
C PRO A 48 -5.11 6.09 1.09
N HIS A 49 -5.25 6.99 2.06
CA HIS A 49 -6.51 7.72 2.31
C HIS A 49 -6.92 8.64 1.16
N THR A 50 -5.97 9.24 0.48
CA THR A 50 -6.24 10.21 -0.59
C THR A 50 -6.72 9.52 -1.86
N LEU A 51 -6.29 8.29 -2.14
CA LEU A 51 -6.80 7.46 -3.23
C LEU A 51 -8.12 6.76 -2.89
N ALA A 52 -8.52 6.71 -1.62
CA ALA A 52 -9.75 6.01 -1.20
C ALA A 52 -11.02 6.63 -1.80
N GLU A 53 -10.98 7.88 -2.25
CA GLU A 53 -12.09 8.59 -2.85
C GLU A 53 -12.23 8.25 -4.35
N SER A 54 -12.77 7.07 -4.67
CA SER A 54 -13.42 6.75 -5.96
C SER A 54 -12.53 6.60 -7.19
N VAL A 55 -11.21 6.52 -7.08
CA VAL A 55 -10.32 6.41 -8.24
C VAL A 55 -9.98 4.96 -8.53
N SER A 56 -10.18 4.52 -9.77
CA SER A 56 -9.73 3.24 -10.28
C SER A 56 -8.59 3.45 -11.27
N LEU A 57 -7.47 2.76 -11.05
CA LEU A 57 -6.28 2.85 -11.89
C LEU A 57 -5.96 1.52 -12.59
N HIS A 58 -6.78 0.49 -12.41
CA HIS A 58 -6.54 -0.88 -12.89
C HIS A 58 -6.34 -1.00 -14.40
N SER A 59 -6.80 -0.03 -15.19
CA SER A 59 -6.65 -0.03 -16.66
C SER A 59 -5.28 0.44 -17.13
N VAL A 60 -4.51 1.12 -16.28
CA VAL A 60 -3.25 1.79 -16.67
C VAL A 60 -2.11 1.53 -15.68
N CYS A 61 -2.40 1.03 -14.49
CA CYS A 61 -1.42 0.80 -13.45
C CYS A 61 -1.56 -0.63 -12.90
N HIS A 62 -0.48 -1.38 -12.98
CA HIS A 62 -0.45 -2.79 -12.56
C HIS A 62 0.60 -3.07 -11.50
N ASP A 63 1.38 -2.07 -11.11
CA ASP A 63 2.40 -2.15 -10.08
C ASP A 63 2.10 -1.16 -8.95
N ALA A 64 2.17 -1.60 -7.70
CA ALA A 64 2.11 -0.74 -6.53
C ALA A 64 3.29 -0.99 -5.60
N ILE A 65 3.91 0.09 -5.17
CA ILE A 65 5.02 0.07 -4.21
C ILE A 65 4.53 0.67 -2.89
N TYR A 66 4.51 -0.15 -1.85
CA TYR A 66 4.23 0.27 -0.48
C TYR A 66 5.55 0.65 0.19
N TYR A 67 5.82 1.95 0.22
CA TYR A 67 6.99 2.51 0.90
C TYR A 67 6.80 2.55 2.42
N GLU A 68 5.59 2.92 2.84
CA GLU A 68 5.12 2.88 4.22
C GLU A 68 3.72 2.23 4.24
N TYR A 69 3.42 1.45 5.26
CA TYR A 69 2.10 0.87 5.44
C TYR A 69 1.75 0.72 6.93
N SER A 70 0.47 0.90 7.24
CA SER A 70 -0.02 0.72 8.61
C SER A 70 -0.40 -0.75 8.87
N TYR A 71 -0.56 -1.12 10.14
CA TYR A 71 -1.05 -2.45 10.54
C TYR A 71 -2.58 -2.63 10.32
N ASN A 72 -3.25 -1.66 9.68
CA ASN A 72 -4.67 -1.73 9.37
C ASN A 72 -4.90 -2.45 8.03
N LEU A 73 -5.42 -3.69 8.09
CA LEU A 73 -5.70 -4.51 6.91
C LEU A 73 -6.70 -3.85 5.95
N VAL A 74 -7.74 -3.19 6.48
CA VAL A 74 -8.77 -2.57 5.63
C VAL A 74 -8.16 -1.50 4.73
N HIS A 75 -7.27 -0.66 5.25
CA HIS A 75 -6.57 0.35 4.46
C HIS A 75 -5.69 -0.27 3.37
N LEU A 76 -5.00 -1.38 3.70
CA LEU A 76 -4.18 -2.09 2.73
C LEU A 76 -5.05 -2.67 1.60
N LEU A 77 -6.12 -3.38 1.93
CA LEU A 77 -7.02 -3.98 0.95
C LEU A 77 -7.69 -2.93 0.07
N GLN A 78 -8.19 -1.84 0.66
CA GLN A 78 -8.76 -0.73 -0.11
C GLN A 78 -7.77 -0.12 -1.10
N SER A 79 -6.48 -0.03 -0.73
CA SER A 79 -5.45 0.48 -1.65
C SER A 79 -5.13 -0.51 -2.77
N LYS A 80 -5.10 -1.81 -2.48
CA LYS A 80 -4.94 -2.88 -3.49
C LYS A 80 -6.06 -2.82 -4.54
N ASP A 81 -7.31 -2.60 -4.11
CA ASP A 81 -8.49 -2.53 -4.99
C ASP A 81 -8.46 -1.36 -5.99
N ARG A 82 -7.53 -0.41 -5.84
CA ARG A 82 -7.40 0.70 -6.81
C ARG A 82 -6.74 0.26 -8.11
N ILE A 83 -5.86 -0.72 -8.05
CA ILE A 83 -5.12 -1.24 -9.21
C ILE A 83 -5.49 -2.69 -9.58
N HIS A 84 -6.17 -3.40 -8.68
CA HIS A 84 -6.70 -4.76 -8.94
C HIS A 84 -8.22 -4.75 -8.87
N ARG A 85 -8.86 -5.10 -9.98
CA ARG A 85 -10.32 -5.22 -10.07
C ARG A 85 -10.72 -6.37 -10.98
N LEU A 86 -11.94 -6.84 -10.82
CA LEU A 86 -12.58 -7.77 -11.76
C LEU A 86 -12.63 -7.13 -13.16
N GLY A 87 -12.31 -7.92 -14.20
CA GLY A 87 -12.32 -7.45 -15.57
C GLY A 87 -10.96 -7.08 -16.14
N LEU A 88 -9.86 -7.38 -15.43
CA LEU A 88 -8.54 -7.35 -16.05
C LEU A 88 -8.47 -8.36 -17.20
N PRO A 89 -7.76 -8.04 -18.31
CA PRO A 89 -7.53 -8.98 -19.40
C PRO A 89 -6.84 -10.27 -18.92
N ASP A 90 -7.15 -11.39 -19.56
CA ASP A 90 -6.49 -12.67 -19.27
C ASP A 90 -4.97 -12.53 -19.39
N GLY A 91 -4.25 -12.98 -18.36
CA GLY A 91 -2.79 -12.88 -18.29
C GLY A 91 -2.25 -11.55 -17.78
N GLN A 92 -3.10 -10.58 -17.44
CA GLN A 92 -2.67 -9.35 -16.77
C GLN A 92 -2.51 -9.60 -15.28
N TYR A 93 -1.32 -9.33 -14.75
CA TYR A 93 -1.00 -9.44 -13.33
C TYR A 93 -0.98 -8.07 -12.69
N THR A 94 -1.33 -8.03 -11.40
CA THR A 94 -1.08 -6.88 -10.52
C THR A 94 0.01 -7.26 -9.54
N GLN A 95 1.09 -6.48 -9.50
CA GLN A 95 2.26 -6.73 -8.67
C GLN A 95 2.29 -5.74 -7.50
N TYR A 96 2.57 -6.24 -6.31
CA TYR A 96 2.70 -5.45 -5.09
C TYR A 96 4.09 -5.62 -4.50
N TYR A 97 4.77 -4.51 -4.23
CA TYR A 97 6.09 -4.46 -3.63
C TYR A 97 5.98 -3.81 -2.26
N TYR A 98 6.58 -4.44 -1.25
CA TYR A 98 6.56 -3.95 0.13
C TYR A 98 7.98 -3.64 0.57
N PHE A 99 8.29 -2.38 0.82
CA PHE A 99 9.59 -1.98 1.34
C PHE A 99 9.66 -2.32 2.82
N GLN A 100 10.82 -2.85 3.23
CA GLN A 100 11.10 -3.21 4.60
C GLN A 100 12.48 -2.70 4.98
N ASN A 101 12.54 -1.92 6.07
CA ASN A 101 13.80 -1.49 6.64
C ASN A 101 14.29 -2.52 7.64
N TRP A 102 15.53 -2.95 7.50
CA TRP A 102 16.17 -3.89 8.39
C TRP A 102 17.35 -3.20 9.10
N TYR A 103 17.51 -3.47 10.38
CA TYR A 103 18.60 -2.98 11.19
C TYR A 103 19.04 -4.04 12.21
N ASP A 104 20.30 -3.96 12.63
CA ASP A 104 20.84 -4.85 13.64
C ASP A 104 20.49 -4.32 15.04
N TYR A 105 19.81 -5.14 15.81
CA TYR A 105 19.49 -4.86 17.21
C TYR A 105 19.90 -6.06 18.07
N ASN A 106 20.81 -5.84 19.03
CA ASN A 106 21.35 -6.89 19.90
C ASN A 106 21.86 -8.12 19.13
N GLU A 107 22.67 -7.89 18.08
CA GLU A 107 23.24 -8.95 17.20
C GLU A 107 22.20 -9.78 16.41
N LYS A 108 20.97 -9.30 16.36
CA LYS A 108 19.90 -9.89 15.54
C LYS A 108 19.39 -8.89 14.51
N ALA A 109 19.11 -9.37 13.30
CA ALA A 109 18.41 -8.59 12.30
C ALA A 109 16.96 -8.39 12.73
N TYR A 110 16.50 -7.14 12.77
CA TYR A 110 15.16 -6.75 13.14
C TYR A 110 14.53 -5.83 12.10
N SER A 111 13.24 -6.03 11.82
CA SER A 111 12.45 -5.16 10.97
C SER A 111 11.03 -5.02 11.51
N LEU A 112 10.69 -3.81 11.93
CA LEU A 112 9.31 -3.49 12.31
C LEU A 112 8.36 -3.65 11.12
N ASP A 113 8.80 -3.24 9.92
CA ASP A 113 8.00 -3.35 8.70
C ASP A 113 7.70 -4.81 8.37
N ALA A 114 8.68 -5.72 8.53
CA ALA A 114 8.46 -7.15 8.32
C ALA A 114 7.44 -7.73 9.31
N ASN A 115 7.51 -7.34 10.58
CA ASN A 115 6.55 -7.77 11.59
C ASN A 115 5.14 -7.26 11.29
N ILE A 116 5.00 -5.99 10.89
CA ILE A 116 3.72 -5.41 10.46
C ILE A 116 3.18 -6.17 9.24
N TYR A 117 4.03 -6.42 8.23
CA TYR A 117 3.63 -7.15 7.03
C TYR A 117 3.17 -8.58 7.34
N GLN A 118 3.91 -9.31 8.18
CA GLN A 118 3.52 -10.64 8.62
C GLN A 118 2.15 -10.63 9.32
N ARG A 119 1.93 -9.64 10.20
CA ARG A 119 0.65 -9.50 10.90
C ARG A 119 -0.51 -9.17 9.96
N LEU A 120 -0.29 -8.34 8.95
CA LEU A 120 -1.29 -8.06 7.90
C LEU A 120 -1.63 -9.32 7.09
N SER A 121 -0.63 -10.11 6.74
CA SER A 121 -0.80 -11.39 6.02
C SER A 121 -1.60 -12.40 6.82
N ASP A 122 -1.35 -12.51 8.12
CA ASP A 122 -2.10 -13.39 9.01
C ASP A 122 -3.58 -12.96 9.12
N LYS A 123 -3.83 -11.67 9.26
CA LYS A 123 -5.20 -11.12 9.26
C LYS A 123 -5.93 -11.34 7.94
N GLU A 124 -5.25 -11.17 6.81
CA GLU A 124 -5.80 -11.42 5.47
C GLU A 124 -6.15 -12.91 5.32
N ARG A 125 -5.28 -13.82 5.75
CA ARG A 125 -5.54 -15.27 5.75
C ARG A 125 -6.76 -15.65 6.59
N ILE A 126 -6.84 -15.16 7.84
CA ILE A 126 -7.99 -15.40 8.72
C ILE A 126 -9.29 -14.90 8.09
N MET A 127 -9.26 -13.71 7.48
CA MET A 127 -10.42 -13.15 6.79
C MET A 127 -10.86 -14.02 5.60
N LEU A 128 -9.91 -14.49 4.78
CA LEU A 128 -10.22 -15.37 3.63
C LEU A 128 -10.77 -16.72 4.10
N ASP A 129 -10.18 -17.33 5.12
CA ASP A 129 -10.67 -18.56 5.74
C ASP A 129 -12.10 -18.40 6.28
N ALA A 130 -12.40 -17.26 6.89
CA ALA A 130 -13.74 -16.96 7.39
C ALA A 130 -14.76 -16.85 6.26
N ILE A 131 -14.38 -16.31 5.10
CA ILE A 131 -15.24 -16.18 3.93
C ILE A 131 -15.45 -17.54 3.26
N ASP A 132 -14.37 -18.29 3.01
CA ASP A 132 -14.39 -19.51 2.22
C ASP A 132 -14.95 -20.71 3.01
N ASN A 133 -14.59 -20.84 4.27
CA ASN A 133 -14.90 -22.01 5.10
C ASN A 133 -15.97 -21.72 6.18
N GLN A 134 -16.49 -20.49 6.26
CA GLN A 134 -17.43 -20.04 7.31
C GLN A 134 -16.91 -20.31 8.74
N HIS A 135 -15.60 -20.33 8.88
CA HIS A 135 -14.91 -20.55 10.15
C HIS A 135 -14.31 -19.25 10.66
N LEU A 136 -14.76 -18.78 11.81
CA LEU A 136 -14.23 -17.59 12.46
C LEU A 136 -13.17 -18.00 13.50
N GLU A 137 -11.91 -17.74 13.21
CA GLU A 137 -10.86 -17.75 14.24
C GLU A 137 -10.97 -16.49 15.10
N ALA A 138 -10.55 -16.60 16.37
CA ALA A 138 -10.49 -15.44 17.25
C ALA A 138 -9.51 -14.41 16.69
N VAL A 139 -9.98 -13.19 16.50
CA VAL A 139 -9.13 -12.07 16.09
C VAL A 139 -8.46 -11.52 17.35
N CYS A 140 -7.17 -11.31 17.30
CA CYS A 140 -6.42 -10.68 18.40
C CYS A 140 -6.95 -9.27 18.68
N THR A 141 -6.91 -8.88 19.94
CA THR A 141 -7.20 -7.49 20.34
C THR A 141 -6.12 -6.54 19.81
N PRO A 142 -6.38 -5.22 19.73
CA PRO A 142 -5.36 -4.25 19.34
C PRO A 142 -4.10 -4.31 20.23
N GLU A 143 -4.25 -4.60 21.50
CA GLU A 143 -3.16 -4.74 22.47
C GLU A 143 -2.29 -5.97 22.13
N GLU A 144 -2.92 -7.12 21.88
CA GLU A 144 -2.21 -8.34 21.45
C GLU A 144 -1.53 -8.15 20.09
N ASP A 145 -2.13 -7.39 19.16
CA ASP A 145 -1.49 -7.03 17.89
C ASP A 145 -0.22 -6.22 18.11
N LEU A 146 -0.24 -5.25 19.02
CA LEU A 146 0.93 -4.45 19.36
C LEU A 146 2.02 -5.30 20.02
N GLU A 147 1.68 -6.21 20.93
CA GLU A 147 2.63 -7.14 21.53
C GLU A 147 3.29 -8.05 20.49
N LEU A 148 2.54 -8.54 19.49
CA LEU A 148 3.09 -9.36 18.41
C LEU A 148 4.01 -8.56 17.47
N ILE A 149 3.76 -7.27 17.28
CA ILE A 149 4.58 -6.40 16.43
C ILE A 149 5.87 -5.97 17.15
N PHE A 150 5.78 -5.67 18.44
CA PHE A 150 6.87 -5.09 19.23
C PHE A 150 7.51 -6.06 20.23
N GLY A 151 6.90 -7.20 20.52
CA GLY A 151 7.24 -8.09 21.63
C GLY A 151 8.61 -8.77 21.58
N GLU A 152 9.42 -8.50 20.55
CA GLU A 152 10.81 -8.97 20.44
C GLU A 152 11.85 -7.83 20.63
N LEU A 153 11.42 -6.66 21.08
CA LEU A 153 12.29 -5.52 21.42
C LEU A 153 12.76 -5.61 22.91
#